data_02a16a6d03636cda1d274fc01c05bec0
#
_entry.id   02a16a6d03636cda1d274fc01c05bec0
#
_cell.length_a   1.000
_cell.length_b   1.000
_cell.length_c   1.000
_cell.angle_alpha   90.00
_cell.angle_beta   90.00
_cell.angle_gamma   90.00
#
_symmetry.space_group_name_H-M   'P 1'
#
loop_
_entity.id
_entity.type
_entity.pdbx_description
1 polymer ?
#
loop_
_entity_poly.entity_id
_entity_poly.type
_entity_poly.pdbx_seq_one_letter_code
_entity_poly.pdbx_strand_id
1 'polypeptide(L)'
;MKPFIIILSMFFVGHLTAQSRYETGMQKGLEQFGAAKSAEDMTAVSAFFERIGDAEKDKWLPYYYAAQTNILVGWMNPKADKDKLAEKTRELIDKAEAIEKNSEIYCLRQMVAVQQMTVDPMTRWQSYGAEANKALENAKKADPNNPRIYMLDGQTLMNTPEAFGGGKAVAKKLFEKSIELYGTFKPVSPLHPNWGKDQAEKLLAACQ
;
A
#
# COMPACT_ATOMS: atom_id res chain seq x y z
N MET A 1 18.59 -43.06 -35.09
CA MET A 1 17.50 -42.46 -34.32
C MET A 1 17.89 -42.47 -32.86
N LYS A 2 18.18 -41.33 -32.27
CA LYS A 2 18.39 -40.98 -30.83
C LYS A 2 19.30 -39.77 -30.76
N PRO A 3 19.23 -38.82 -29.86
CA PRO A 3 18.36 -38.57 -28.71
C PRO A 3 17.87 -37.13 -28.64
N PHE A 4 16.61 -36.89 -28.33
CA PHE A 4 16.04 -35.53 -28.23
C PHE A 4 15.23 -35.31 -26.92
N ILE A 5 15.65 -35.87 -25.78
CA ILE A 5 14.82 -35.83 -24.55
C ILE A 5 15.48 -35.13 -23.35
N ILE A 6 16.73 -34.62 -23.44
CA ILE A 6 17.42 -34.12 -22.22
C ILE A 6 17.31 -32.59 -21.98
N ILE A 7 16.80 -31.79 -22.92
CA ILE A 7 16.82 -30.32 -22.77
C ILE A 7 15.60 -29.74 -22.00
N LEU A 8 14.53 -30.49 -21.84
CA LEU A 8 13.28 -29.97 -21.22
C LEU A 8 13.29 -29.97 -19.68
N SER A 9 14.15 -30.73 -19.02
CA SER A 9 14.18 -30.84 -17.54
C SER A 9 14.95 -29.71 -16.83
N MET A 10 15.89 -29.03 -17.51
CA MET A 10 16.67 -27.96 -16.87
C MET A 10 15.89 -26.64 -16.70
N PHE A 11 14.91 -26.36 -17.56
CA PHE A 11 14.09 -25.15 -17.43
C PHE A 11 13.12 -25.19 -16.24
N PHE A 12 12.64 -26.36 -15.86
CA PHE A 12 11.67 -26.50 -14.78
C PHE A 12 12.28 -26.36 -13.39
N VAL A 13 13.51 -26.79 -13.19
CA VAL A 13 14.23 -26.70 -11.90
C VAL A 13 14.60 -25.25 -11.58
N GLY A 14 14.98 -24.46 -12.58
CA GLY A 14 15.32 -23.03 -12.39
C GLY A 14 14.14 -22.18 -11.93
N HIS A 15 12.94 -22.44 -12.40
CA HIS A 15 11.74 -21.70 -12.01
C HIS A 15 11.29 -22.01 -10.58
N LEU A 16 11.38 -23.27 -10.13
CA LEU A 16 11.04 -23.67 -8.77
C LEU A 16 11.98 -23.06 -7.71
N THR A 17 13.27 -22.96 -8.02
CA THR A 17 14.25 -22.36 -7.08
C THR A 17 14.14 -20.83 -7.02
N ALA A 18 13.82 -20.16 -8.13
CA ALA A 18 13.60 -18.72 -8.18
C ALA A 18 12.33 -18.32 -7.39
N GLN A 19 11.23 -19.05 -7.61
CA GLN A 19 9.97 -18.84 -6.87
C GLN A 19 10.17 -19.03 -5.36
N SER A 20 10.89 -20.06 -4.92
CA SER A 20 11.21 -20.30 -3.51
C SER A 20 12.06 -19.17 -2.90
N ARG A 21 13.02 -18.61 -3.65
CA ARG A 21 13.86 -17.50 -3.18
C ARG A 21 13.06 -16.21 -3.03
N TYR A 22 12.19 -15.89 -3.99
CA TYR A 22 11.28 -14.76 -3.91
C TYR A 22 10.39 -14.83 -2.67
N GLU A 23 9.67 -15.95 -2.51
CA GLU A 23 8.77 -16.15 -1.38
C GLU A 23 9.48 -16.05 -0.03
N THR A 24 10.64 -16.69 0.10
CA THR A 24 11.47 -16.61 1.30
C THR A 24 11.92 -15.18 1.58
N GLY A 25 12.34 -14.45 0.55
CA GLY A 25 12.72 -13.03 0.65
C GLY A 25 11.55 -12.17 1.12
N MET A 26 10.38 -12.34 0.52
CA MET A 26 9.17 -11.61 0.89
C MET A 26 8.72 -11.90 2.32
N GLN A 27 8.71 -13.16 2.73
CA GLN A 27 8.37 -13.55 4.11
C GLN A 27 9.31 -12.88 5.13
N LYS A 28 10.63 -12.93 4.88
CA LYS A 28 11.61 -12.25 5.72
C LYS A 28 11.37 -10.73 5.77
N GLY A 29 11.03 -10.12 4.63
CA GLY A 29 10.68 -8.70 4.57
C GLY A 29 9.45 -8.36 5.39
N LEU A 30 8.40 -9.20 5.32
CA LEU A 30 7.18 -9.03 6.10
C LEU A 30 7.41 -9.23 7.60
N GLU A 31 8.27 -10.18 8.00
CA GLU A 31 8.69 -10.36 9.39
C GLU A 31 9.43 -9.10 9.90
N GLN A 32 10.37 -8.56 9.12
CA GLN A 32 11.08 -7.32 9.47
C GLN A 32 10.10 -6.14 9.56
N PHE A 33 9.14 -6.04 8.64
CA PHE A 33 8.11 -5.03 8.66
C PHE A 33 7.25 -5.11 9.94
N GLY A 34 6.81 -6.30 10.31
CA GLY A 34 6.05 -6.52 11.55
C GLY A 34 6.85 -6.25 12.83
N ALA A 35 8.18 -6.39 12.80
CA ALA A 35 9.07 -6.15 13.92
C ALA A 35 9.55 -4.69 14.03
N ALA A 36 9.43 -3.89 12.96
CA ALA A 36 9.90 -2.51 12.89
C ALA A 36 9.16 -1.61 13.87
N LYS A 37 9.91 -0.81 14.67
CA LYS A 37 9.37 0.08 15.70
C LYS A 37 9.78 1.54 15.52
N SER A 38 10.73 1.81 14.64
CA SER A 38 11.25 3.15 14.38
C SER A 38 11.18 3.51 12.91
N ALA A 39 11.30 4.80 12.60
CA ALA A 39 11.40 5.28 11.23
C ALA A 39 12.66 4.73 10.53
N GLU A 40 13.74 4.53 11.25
CA GLU A 40 14.98 3.93 10.77
C GLU A 40 14.76 2.46 10.38
N ASP A 41 14.05 1.69 11.22
CA ASP A 41 13.70 0.30 10.91
C ASP A 41 12.85 0.25 9.62
N MET A 42 11.83 1.11 9.52
CA MET A 42 10.96 1.19 8.33
C MET A 42 11.75 1.57 7.08
N THR A 43 12.74 2.46 7.20
CA THR A 43 13.63 2.82 6.08
C THR A 43 14.46 1.63 5.62
N ALA A 44 14.99 0.84 6.57
CA ALA A 44 15.73 -0.38 6.25
C ALA A 44 14.85 -1.44 5.58
N VAL A 45 13.62 -1.59 6.05
CA VAL A 45 12.60 -2.50 5.46
C VAL A 45 12.23 -2.06 4.05
N SER A 46 12.03 -0.75 3.82
CA SER A 46 11.78 -0.21 2.47
C SER A 46 12.90 -0.58 1.50
N ALA A 47 14.16 -0.32 1.90
CA ALA A 47 15.32 -0.67 1.07
C ALA A 47 15.46 -2.19 0.87
N PHE A 48 15.03 -3.00 1.83
CA PHE A 48 15.03 -4.47 1.68
C PHE A 48 14.04 -4.92 0.62
N PHE A 49 12.81 -4.42 0.65
CA PHE A 49 11.79 -4.74 -0.35
C PHE A 49 12.16 -4.19 -1.74
N GLU A 50 12.70 -2.97 -1.84
CA GLU A 50 13.14 -2.41 -3.12
C GLU A 50 14.18 -3.30 -3.79
N ARG A 51 15.17 -3.84 -3.03
CA ARG A 51 16.15 -4.78 -3.58
C ARG A 51 15.52 -6.07 -4.11
N ILE A 52 14.46 -6.58 -3.47
CA ILE A 52 13.73 -7.74 -4.00
C ILE A 52 13.04 -7.36 -5.31
N GLY A 53 12.36 -6.21 -5.37
CA GLY A 53 11.69 -5.74 -6.57
C GLY A 53 12.66 -5.55 -7.75
N ASP A 54 13.82 -4.95 -7.50
CA ASP A 54 14.83 -4.71 -8.54
C ASP A 54 15.48 -6.03 -9.03
N ALA A 55 15.49 -7.09 -8.22
CA ALA A 55 15.95 -8.41 -8.61
C ALA A 55 14.90 -9.19 -9.43
N GLU A 56 13.64 -9.14 -9.00
CA GLU A 56 12.54 -9.94 -9.57
C GLU A 56 11.86 -9.25 -10.77
N LYS A 57 11.85 -7.92 -10.85
CA LYS A 57 11.38 -7.02 -11.91
C LYS A 57 9.93 -7.22 -12.41
N ASP A 58 9.37 -8.40 -12.28
CA ASP A 58 8.02 -8.81 -12.70
C ASP A 58 7.04 -8.98 -11.52
N LYS A 59 7.45 -8.62 -10.31
CA LYS A 59 6.65 -8.72 -9.08
C LYS A 59 6.35 -7.33 -8.52
N TRP A 60 5.07 -6.96 -8.42
CA TRP A 60 4.65 -5.67 -7.90
C TRP A 60 4.70 -5.56 -6.37
N LEU A 61 4.49 -6.67 -5.66
CA LEU A 61 4.42 -6.68 -4.18
C LEU A 61 5.65 -6.11 -3.47
N PRO A 62 6.90 -6.39 -3.89
CA PRO A 62 8.06 -5.78 -3.23
C PRO A 62 8.05 -4.25 -3.32
N TYR A 63 7.74 -3.70 -4.48
CA TYR A 63 7.64 -2.24 -4.65
C TYR A 63 6.47 -1.65 -3.86
N TYR A 64 5.35 -2.36 -3.78
CA TYR A 64 4.23 -1.99 -2.93
C TYR A 64 4.65 -1.85 -1.46
N TYR A 65 5.32 -2.86 -0.89
CA TYR A 65 5.76 -2.82 0.50
C TYR A 65 6.86 -1.78 0.74
N ALA A 66 7.77 -1.59 -0.22
CA ALA A 66 8.76 -0.53 -0.15
C ALA A 66 8.09 0.86 -0.10
N ALA A 67 7.07 1.09 -0.93
CA ALA A 67 6.29 2.33 -0.92
C ALA A 67 5.49 2.50 0.38
N GLN A 68 4.81 1.44 0.84
CA GLN A 68 4.05 1.47 2.09
C GLN A 68 4.92 1.82 3.30
N THR A 69 6.09 1.21 3.41
CA THR A 69 7.01 1.49 4.52
C THR A 69 7.56 2.92 4.45
N ASN A 70 7.85 3.47 3.27
CA ASN A 70 8.22 4.87 3.12
C ASN A 70 7.10 5.82 3.57
N ILE A 71 5.84 5.54 3.27
CA ILE A 71 4.72 6.32 3.77
C ILE A 71 4.71 6.30 5.30
N LEU A 72 4.95 5.14 5.91
CA LEU A 72 5.01 5.02 7.37
C LEU A 72 6.18 5.80 7.98
N VAL A 73 7.35 5.82 7.33
CA VAL A 73 8.48 6.68 7.75
C VAL A 73 8.05 8.14 7.89
N GLY A 74 7.32 8.66 6.92
CA GLY A 74 6.84 10.05 6.95
C GLY A 74 5.80 10.35 8.04
N TRP A 75 5.07 9.34 8.52
CA TRP A 75 4.18 9.48 9.67
C TRP A 75 4.87 9.28 11.01
N MET A 76 5.87 8.38 11.10
CA MET A 76 6.60 8.08 12.33
C MET A 76 7.66 9.13 12.65
N ASN A 77 8.23 9.81 11.66
CA ASN A 77 9.23 10.85 11.85
C ASN A 77 8.66 12.25 11.53
N PRO A 78 8.28 13.04 12.55
CA PRO A 78 7.76 14.39 12.33
C PRO A 78 8.76 15.36 11.65
N LYS A 79 10.06 15.04 11.70
CA LYS A 79 11.13 15.85 11.08
C LYS A 79 11.46 15.39 9.66
N ALA A 80 10.81 14.32 9.16
CA ALA A 80 11.06 13.85 7.82
C ALA A 80 10.62 14.89 6.79
N ASP A 81 11.43 15.06 5.76
CA ASP A 81 11.04 15.77 4.55
C ASP A 81 10.01 14.91 3.79
N LYS A 82 8.72 15.20 4.04
CA LYS A 82 7.62 14.43 3.46
C LYS A 82 7.54 14.56 1.94
N ASP A 83 7.97 15.69 1.37
CA ASP A 83 7.97 15.88 -0.08
C ASP A 83 9.04 15.01 -0.74
N LYS A 84 10.26 15.00 -0.20
CA LYS A 84 11.32 14.13 -0.69
C LYS A 84 10.99 12.64 -0.51
N LEU A 85 10.38 12.27 0.62
CA LEU A 85 9.88 10.89 0.81
C LEU A 85 8.79 10.53 -0.20
N ALA A 86 7.89 11.47 -0.49
CA ALA A 86 6.82 11.27 -1.45
C ALA A 86 7.34 11.08 -2.88
N GLU A 87 8.38 11.81 -3.30
CA GLU A 87 9.04 11.60 -4.60
C GLU A 87 9.51 10.14 -4.73
N LYS A 88 10.30 9.67 -3.75
CA LYS A 88 10.79 8.28 -3.74
C LYS A 88 9.64 7.27 -3.67
N THR A 89 8.61 7.56 -2.88
CA THR A 89 7.43 6.69 -2.75
C THR A 89 6.68 6.58 -4.07
N ARG A 90 6.52 7.68 -4.80
CA ARG A 90 5.87 7.70 -6.11
C ARG A 90 6.64 6.87 -7.14
N GLU A 91 7.97 6.98 -7.17
CA GLU A 91 8.81 6.12 -8.04
C GLU A 91 8.56 4.62 -7.77
N LEU A 92 8.46 4.22 -6.50
CA LEU A 92 8.17 2.84 -6.13
C LEU A 92 6.75 2.41 -6.53
N ILE A 93 5.76 3.30 -6.33
CA ILE A 93 4.39 3.07 -6.77
C ILE A 93 4.31 2.95 -8.30
N ASP A 94 5.04 3.79 -9.03
CA ASP A 94 5.09 3.76 -10.50
C ASP A 94 5.70 2.43 -11.01
N LYS A 95 6.78 1.95 -10.36
CA LYS A 95 7.36 0.63 -10.65
C LYS A 95 6.33 -0.50 -10.42
N ALA A 96 5.59 -0.45 -9.30
CA ALA A 96 4.56 -1.43 -9.00
C ALA A 96 3.42 -1.38 -10.02
N GLU A 97 2.91 -0.18 -10.35
CA GLU A 97 1.79 0.01 -11.28
C GLU A 97 2.16 -0.34 -12.73
N ALA A 98 3.42 -0.19 -13.11
CA ALA A 98 3.90 -0.62 -14.43
C ALA A 98 3.84 -2.15 -14.61
N ILE A 99 3.92 -2.91 -13.51
CA ILE A 99 3.81 -4.37 -13.51
C ILE A 99 2.35 -4.79 -13.42
N GLU A 100 1.58 -4.20 -12.49
CA GLU A 100 0.18 -4.53 -12.28
C GLU A 100 -0.61 -3.29 -11.84
N LYS A 101 -1.81 -3.11 -12.41
CA LYS A 101 -2.74 -2.05 -12.01
C LYS A 101 -3.82 -2.66 -11.13
N ASN A 102 -3.77 -2.37 -9.84
CA ASN A 102 -4.73 -2.90 -8.87
C ASN A 102 -5.12 -1.89 -7.80
N SER A 103 -6.16 -2.20 -7.07
CA SER A 103 -6.74 -1.38 -6.02
C SER A 103 -5.77 -1.07 -4.88
N GLU A 104 -4.89 -1.99 -4.52
CA GLU A 104 -3.90 -1.81 -3.44
C GLU A 104 -2.90 -0.70 -3.77
N ILE A 105 -2.41 -0.69 -4.99
CA ILE A 105 -1.46 0.33 -5.48
C ILE A 105 -2.11 1.72 -5.48
N TYR A 106 -3.38 1.81 -5.90
CA TYR A 106 -4.11 3.08 -5.86
C TYR A 106 -4.41 3.55 -4.44
N CYS A 107 -4.58 2.65 -3.47
CA CYS A 107 -4.63 3.00 -2.05
C CYS A 107 -3.32 3.67 -1.58
N LEU A 108 -2.16 3.19 -2.01
CA LEU A 108 -0.88 3.86 -1.68
C LEU A 108 -0.75 5.23 -2.36
N ARG A 109 -1.24 5.41 -3.59
CA ARG A 109 -1.29 6.74 -4.23
C ARG A 109 -2.13 7.73 -3.42
N GLN A 110 -3.26 7.31 -2.91
CA GLN A 110 -4.07 8.12 -2.02
C GLN A 110 -3.31 8.48 -0.74
N MET A 111 -2.67 7.51 -0.10
CA MET A 111 -1.94 7.74 1.16
C MET A 111 -0.78 8.72 1.00
N VAL A 112 -0.02 8.64 -0.09
CA VAL A 112 1.10 9.57 -0.33
C VAL A 112 0.60 10.97 -0.66
N ALA A 113 -0.50 11.12 -1.41
CA ALA A 113 -1.12 12.41 -1.68
C ALA A 113 -1.62 13.08 -0.39
N VAL A 114 -2.33 12.32 0.47
CA VAL A 114 -2.77 12.83 1.78
C VAL A 114 -1.58 13.21 2.65
N GLN A 115 -0.49 12.43 2.65
CA GLN A 115 0.72 12.78 3.41
C GLN A 115 1.32 14.11 2.95
N GLN A 116 1.44 14.35 1.65
CA GLN A 116 1.92 15.62 1.10
C GLN A 116 0.96 16.79 1.40
N MET A 117 -0.36 16.54 1.38
CA MET A 117 -1.34 17.52 1.78
C MET A 117 -1.11 18.02 3.22
N THR A 118 -0.71 17.11 4.14
CA THR A 118 -0.49 17.47 5.55
C THR A 118 0.73 18.36 5.81
N VAL A 119 1.59 18.59 4.85
CA VAL A 119 2.74 19.51 4.99
C VAL A 119 2.28 20.97 5.11
N ASP A 120 1.32 21.35 4.29
CA ASP A 120 0.64 22.67 4.34
C ASP A 120 -0.81 22.50 3.86
N PRO A 121 -1.74 22.10 4.75
CA PRO A 121 -3.11 21.80 4.36
C PRO A 121 -3.83 22.97 3.71
N MET A 122 -3.53 24.21 4.14
CA MET A 122 -4.23 25.42 3.66
C MET A 122 -3.93 25.72 2.19
N THR A 123 -2.73 25.45 1.73
CA THR A 123 -2.32 25.70 0.34
C THR A 123 -2.41 24.48 -0.56
N ARG A 124 -2.33 23.27 0.04
CA ARG A 124 -2.18 22.00 -0.70
C ARG A 124 -3.47 21.19 -0.87
N TRP A 125 -4.54 21.54 -0.14
CA TRP A 125 -5.76 20.72 -0.13
C TRP A 125 -6.41 20.56 -1.51
N GLN A 126 -6.36 21.59 -2.35
CA GLN A 126 -6.98 21.52 -3.68
C GLN A 126 -6.24 20.53 -4.60
N SER A 127 -4.91 20.64 -4.68
CA SER A 127 -4.10 19.79 -5.57
C SER A 127 -4.01 18.35 -5.07
N TYR A 128 -3.52 18.16 -3.84
CA TYR A 128 -3.34 16.81 -3.30
C TYR A 128 -4.64 16.15 -2.87
N GLY A 129 -5.66 16.93 -2.47
CA GLY A 129 -7.00 16.40 -2.21
C GLY A 129 -7.66 15.88 -3.49
N ALA A 130 -7.54 16.59 -4.61
CA ALA A 130 -8.01 16.11 -5.90
C ALA A 130 -7.25 14.85 -6.35
N GLU A 131 -5.95 14.79 -6.13
CA GLU A 131 -5.13 13.61 -6.43
C GLU A 131 -5.54 12.40 -5.57
N ALA A 132 -5.72 12.61 -4.26
CA ALA A 132 -6.17 11.57 -3.34
C ALA A 132 -7.55 11.01 -3.75
N ASN A 133 -8.50 11.87 -4.09
CA ASN A 133 -9.82 11.46 -4.57
C ASN A 133 -9.73 10.68 -5.88
N LYS A 134 -8.90 11.12 -6.83
CA LYS A 134 -8.68 10.42 -8.09
C LYS A 134 -8.08 9.03 -7.88
N ALA A 135 -7.17 8.89 -6.92
CA ALA A 135 -6.59 7.61 -6.55
C ALA A 135 -7.66 6.66 -5.99
N LEU A 136 -8.55 7.14 -5.09
CA LEU A 136 -9.66 6.33 -4.58
C LEU A 136 -10.67 5.94 -5.66
N GLU A 137 -10.97 6.83 -6.62
CA GLU A 137 -11.80 6.48 -7.78
C GLU A 137 -11.18 5.34 -8.60
N ASN A 138 -9.88 5.41 -8.86
CA ASN A 138 -9.17 4.36 -9.58
C ASN A 138 -9.14 3.05 -8.78
N ALA A 139 -8.95 3.14 -7.46
CA ALA A 139 -9.02 1.97 -6.58
C ALA A 139 -10.42 1.31 -6.63
N LYS A 140 -11.50 2.10 -6.55
CA LYS A 140 -12.89 1.60 -6.67
C LYS A 140 -13.19 0.98 -8.04
N LYS A 141 -12.60 1.52 -9.11
CA LYS A 141 -12.74 0.94 -10.47
C LYS A 141 -12.02 -0.39 -10.61
N ALA A 142 -10.86 -0.53 -9.95
CA ALA A 142 -10.06 -1.75 -10.01
C ALA A 142 -10.66 -2.87 -9.14
N ASP A 143 -11.10 -2.56 -7.93
CA ASP A 143 -11.80 -3.48 -7.02
C ASP A 143 -12.68 -2.70 -6.03
N PRO A 144 -14.00 -2.59 -6.28
CA PRO A 144 -14.91 -1.89 -5.37
C PRO A 144 -15.10 -2.58 -4.01
N ASN A 145 -14.64 -3.83 -3.86
CA ASN A 145 -14.74 -4.60 -2.62
C ASN A 145 -13.49 -4.51 -1.74
N ASN A 146 -12.45 -3.78 -2.17
CA ASN A 146 -11.29 -3.56 -1.31
C ASN A 146 -11.67 -2.69 -0.11
N PRO A 147 -11.65 -3.22 1.13
CA PRO A 147 -12.08 -2.51 2.33
C PRO A 147 -11.25 -1.26 2.64
N ARG A 148 -9.97 -1.23 2.22
CA ARG A 148 -9.04 -0.12 2.47
C ARG A 148 -9.48 1.17 1.82
N ILE A 149 -10.17 1.10 0.68
CA ILE A 149 -10.72 2.26 -0.02
C ILE A 149 -11.62 3.06 0.91
N TYR A 150 -12.57 2.38 1.55
CA TYR A 150 -13.56 3.00 2.43
C TYR A 150 -12.94 3.48 3.75
N MET A 151 -11.96 2.75 4.26
CA MET A 151 -11.20 3.18 5.43
C MET A 151 -10.43 4.47 5.15
N LEU A 152 -9.69 4.54 4.04
CA LEU A 152 -8.88 5.71 3.67
C LEU A 152 -9.75 6.91 3.32
N ASP A 153 -10.85 6.70 2.60
CA ASP A 153 -11.85 7.73 2.31
C ASP A 153 -12.45 8.29 3.60
N GLY A 154 -12.91 7.39 4.49
CA GLY A 154 -13.42 7.75 5.81
C GLY A 154 -12.42 8.52 6.66
N GLN A 155 -11.16 8.13 6.66
CA GLN A 155 -10.10 8.84 7.39
C GLN A 155 -9.88 10.26 6.84
N THR A 156 -9.93 10.44 5.54
CA THR A 156 -9.83 11.76 4.91
C THR A 156 -11.03 12.62 5.28
N LEU A 157 -12.25 12.10 5.13
CA LEU A 157 -13.46 12.84 5.43
C LEU A 157 -13.65 13.13 6.92
N MET A 158 -13.18 12.26 7.81
CA MET A 158 -13.18 12.51 9.26
C MET A 158 -12.39 13.78 9.63
N ASN A 159 -11.31 14.07 8.89
CA ASN A 159 -10.46 15.25 9.09
C ASN A 159 -10.86 16.43 8.19
N THR A 160 -11.88 16.29 7.35
CA THR A 160 -12.43 17.36 6.52
C THR A 160 -13.55 18.05 7.30
N PRO A 161 -13.59 19.40 7.37
CA PRO A 161 -14.68 20.10 8.03
C PRO A 161 -16.06 19.80 7.41
N GLU A 162 -17.11 19.80 8.24
CA GLU A 162 -18.49 19.51 7.79
C GLU A 162 -18.96 20.47 6.69
N ALA A 163 -18.55 21.74 6.75
CA ALA A 163 -18.86 22.74 5.72
C ALA A 163 -18.33 22.35 4.32
N PHE A 164 -17.36 21.43 4.25
CA PHE A 164 -16.80 20.89 3.01
C PHE A 164 -17.21 19.42 2.76
N GLY A 165 -18.27 19.00 3.40
CA GLY A 165 -18.84 17.64 3.20
C GLY A 165 -18.15 16.54 3.99
N GLY A 166 -17.28 16.86 4.96
CA GLY A 166 -16.64 15.92 5.85
C GLY A 166 -17.35 15.74 7.18
N GLY A 167 -16.58 15.39 8.19
CA GLY A 167 -17.04 15.20 9.58
C GLY A 167 -17.27 13.74 9.97
N LYS A 168 -17.41 13.52 11.28
CA LYS A 168 -17.54 12.17 11.85
C LYS A 168 -18.75 11.40 11.35
N ALA A 169 -19.88 12.06 11.10
CA ALA A 169 -21.11 11.40 10.65
C ALA A 169 -20.97 10.76 9.25
N VAL A 170 -20.25 11.44 8.33
CA VAL A 170 -19.99 10.91 6.99
C VAL A 170 -18.93 9.81 7.07
N ALA A 171 -17.84 10.06 7.80
CA ALA A 171 -16.74 9.10 7.98
C ALA A 171 -17.22 7.78 8.61
N LYS A 172 -18.13 7.85 9.60
CA LYS A 172 -18.70 6.67 10.24
C LYS A 172 -19.28 5.67 9.25
N LYS A 173 -20.06 6.12 8.28
CA LYS A 173 -20.68 5.25 7.25
C LYS A 173 -19.62 4.53 6.41
N LEU A 174 -18.51 5.21 6.13
CA LEU A 174 -17.42 4.63 5.36
C LEU A 174 -16.64 3.59 6.18
N PHE A 175 -16.40 3.84 7.46
CA PHE A 175 -15.78 2.86 8.33
C PHE A 175 -16.67 1.63 8.55
N GLU A 176 -17.98 1.81 8.71
CA GLU A 176 -18.96 0.71 8.76
C GLU A 176 -18.89 -0.14 7.49
N LYS A 177 -18.86 0.49 6.31
CA LYS A 177 -18.69 -0.21 5.04
C LYS A 177 -17.34 -0.92 4.91
N SER A 178 -16.26 -0.30 5.36
CA SER A 178 -14.94 -0.91 5.40
C SER A 178 -14.95 -2.19 6.25
N ILE A 179 -15.51 -2.13 7.46
CA ILE A 179 -15.56 -3.27 8.39
C ILE A 179 -16.44 -4.40 7.84
N GLU A 180 -17.59 -4.06 7.22
CA GLU A 180 -18.44 -5.05 6.52
C GLU A 180 -17.61 -5.83 5.48
N LEU A 181 -16.86 -5.12 4.65
CA LEU A 181 -16.02 -5.72 3.61
C LEU A 181 -14.86 -6.54 4.21
N TYR A 182 -14.25 -6.08 5.31
CA TYR A 182 -13.24 -6.89 6.02
C TYR A 182 -13.79 -8.20 6.57
N GLY A 183 -15.09 -8.31 6.79
CA GLY A 183 -15.75 -9.56 7.21
C GLY A 183 -15.61 -10.70 6.19
N THR A 184 -15.50 -10.37 4.91
CA THR A 184 -15.38 -11.34 3.81
C THR A 184 -14.03 -11.25 3.09
N PHE A 185 -13.22 -10.22 3.35
CA PHE A 185 -11.93 -10.01 2.69
C PHE A 185 -10.96 -11.15 3.02
N LYS A 186 -10.33 -11.67 1.97
CA LYS A 186 -9.22 -12.61 2.08
C LYS A 186 -8.10 -12.17 1.14
N PRO A 187 -6.86 -12.05 1.63
CA PRO A 187 -5.73 -11.76 0.74
C PRO A 187 -5.54 -12.90 -0.25
N VAL A 188 -5.12 -12.56 -1.47
CA VAL A 188 -4.89 -13.54 -2.57
C VAL A 188 -3.83 -14.58 -2.19
N SER A 189 -2.85 -14.21 -1.39
CA SER A 189 -1.85 -15.10 -0.82
C SER A 189 -1.35 -14.56 0.52
N PRO A 190 -0.58 -15.35 1.31
CA PRO A 190 0.04 -14.85 2.55
C PRO A 190 0.99 -13.66 2.37
N LEU A 191 1.47 -13.42 1.14
CA LEU A 191 2.33 -12.29 0.81
C LEU A 191 1.55 -11.02 0.44
N HIS A 192 0.23 -11.11 0.17
CA HIS A 192 -0.59 -9.97 -0.19
C HIS A 192 -0.98 -9.12 1.02
N PRO A 193 -1.27 -7.83 0.81
CA PRO A 193 -1.64 -6.91 1.88
C PRO A 193 -2.81 -7.43 2.73
N ASN A 194 -2.61 -7.45 4.05
CA ASN A 194 -3.62 -7.86 5.02
C ASN A 194 -3.64 -6.91 6.22
N TRP A 195 -3.75 -5.60 5.96
CA TRP A 195 -3.75 -4.55 6.97
C TRP A 195 -5.04 -3.73 6.91
N GLY A 196 -5.29 -2.95 7.96
CA GLY A 196 -6.30 -1.90 7.98
C GLY A 196 -7.55 -2.24 8.78
N LYS A 197 -7.87 -3.53 9.05
CA LYS A 197 -9.07 -3.91 9.81
C LYS A 197 -9.11 -3.27 11.19
N ASP A 198 -8.08 -3.49 12.00
CA ASP A 198 -8.00 -2.94 13.36
C ASP A 198 -7.99 -1.40 13.35
N GLN A 199 -7.43 -0.80 12.30
CA GLN A 199 -7.45 0.65 12.12
C GLN A 199 -8.86 1.15 11.82
N ALA A 200 -9.60 0.48 10.92
CA ALA A 200 -10.99 0.83 10.61
C ALA A 200 -11.90 0.74 11.84
N GLU A 201 -11.73 -0.31 12.67
CA GLU A 201 -12.46 -0.50 13.92
C GLU A 201 -12.17 0.62 14.93
N LYS A 202 -10.89 1.01 15.10
CA LYS A 202 -10.51 2.13 15.97
C LYS A 202 -11.06 3.47 15.48
N LEU A 203 -11.02 3.70 14.16
CA LEU A 203 -11.56 4.93 13.57
C LEU A 203 -13.08 5.00 13.70
N LEU A 204 -13.79 3.88 13.52
CA LEU A 204 -15.22 3.82 13.77
C LEU A 204 -15.57 4.14 15.23
N ALA A 205 -14.84 3.59 16.18
CA ALA A 205 -15.03 3.89 17.60
C ALA A 205 -14.82 5.37 17.93
N ALA A 206 -13.89 6.05 17.24
CA ALA A 206 -13.65 7.49 17.40
C ALA A 206 -14.75 8.39 16.79
N CYS A 207 -15.69 7.80 16.03
CA CYS A 207 -16.85 8.50 15.46
C CYS A 207 -18.12 8.42 16.37
N GLN A 208 -18.02 7.75 17.51
CA GLN A 208 -19.11 7.64 18.47
C GLN A 208 -19.22 8.90 19.33
#